data_f9c0c25c6341147a409782d4b9f3f178
#
_entry.id   f9c0c25c6341147a409782d4b9f3f178
#
_cell.length_a   1.000
_cell.length_b   1.000
_cell.length_c   1.000
_cell.angle_alpha   90.00
_cell.angle_beta   90.00
_cell.angle_gamma   90.00
#
_symmetry.space_group_name_H-M   'P 1'
#
loop_
_entity.id
_entity.type
_entity.pdbx_description
1 polymer ?
#
loop_
_entity_poly.entity_id
_entity_poly.type
_entity_poly.pdbx_seq_one_letter_code
_entity_poly.pdbx_strand_id
1 'polypeptide(L)'
;MSLLRGDIHWVNFPKRDPKESEIEKTCPCVILSLTGVNAVRRTVVVVPLTSSPEPAPPIAIAIASAGPDAVAVCDQVTAVDKRRLKGKAGRVSTKDLQAIEQSVRLVLGL
;
A
#
# COMPACT_ATOMS: atom_id res chain seq x y z
N MET A 1 -14.96 -1.47 12.23
CA MET A 1 -14.37 -0.54 11.26
C MET A 1 -14.20 -1.24 9.93
N SER A 2 -14.72 -0.65 8.86
CA SER A 2 -14.58 -1.22 7.52
C SER A 2 -13.26 -0.80 6.89
N LEU A 3 -12.54 -1.76 6.33
CA LEU A 3 -11.33 -1.51 5.58
C LEU A 3 -11.66 -1.60 4.10
N LEU A 4 -11.84 -0.43 3.48
CA LEU A 4 -12.31 -0.34 2.11
C LEU A 4 -11.14 -0.40 1.13
N ARG A 5 -11.31 -1.19 0.08
CA ARG A 5 -10.36 -1.22 -1.03
C ARG A 5 -10.18 0.19 -1.60
N GLY A 6 -8.94 0.62 -1.75
CA GLY A 6 -8.61 1.96 -2.22
C GLY A 6 -8.38 2.99 -1.13
N ASP A 7 -8.70 2.67 0.12
CA ASP A 7 -8.35 3.54 1.25
C ASP A 7 -6.83 3.52 1.46
N ILE A 8 -6.30 4.65 1.92
CA ILE A 8 -4.90 4.77 2.33
C ILE A 8 -4.85 4.72 3.85
N HIS A 9 -4.05 3.81 4.39
CA HIS A 9 -3.83 3.69 5.83
C HIS A 9 -2.34 3.81 6.13
N TRP A 10 -2.03 4.39 7.29
CA TRP A 10 -0.69 4.31 7.86
C TRP A 10 -0.46 2.89 8.33
N VAL A 11 0.65 2.29 7.92
CA VAL A 11 1.01 0.92 8.26
C VAL A 11 2.37 0.91 8.94
N ASN A 12 2.45 0.27 10.09
CA ASN A 12 3.70 0.10 10.81
C ASN A 12 4.36 -1.21 10.35
N PHE A 13 5.53 -1.08 9.75
CA PHE A 13 6.34 -2.24 9.36
C PHE A 13 7.41 -2.47 10.41
N PRO A 14 7.46 -3.66 11.06
CA PRO A 14 8.48 -3.95 12.04
C PRO A 14 9.86 -4.07 11.40
N LYS A 15 10.89 -3.94 12.19
CA LYS A 15 12.27 -4.19 11.77
C LYS A 15 12.40 -5.62 11.25
N ARG A 16 13.10 -5.80 10.13
CA ARG A 16 13.37 -7.12 9.58
C ARG A 16 14.40 -7.88 10.40
N ASP A 17 15.38 -7.17 10.93
CA ASP A 17 16.46 -7.72 11.75
C ASP A 17 16.47 -7.00 13.10
N PRO A 18 16.33 -7.73 14.23
CA PRO A 18 16.40 -7.11 15.56
C PRO A 18 17.72 -6.40 15.83
N LYS A 19 18.78 -6.70 15.09
CA LYS A 19 20.08 -6.04 15.20
C LYS A 19 20.18 -4.71 14.46
N GLU A 20 19.21 -4.41 13.58
CA GLU A 20 19.19 -3.11 12.90
C GLU A 20 18.97 -2.00 13.92
N SER A 21 19.75 -0.94 13.77
CA SER A 21 19.61 0.25 14.61
C SER A 21 18.46 1.14 14.16
N GLU A 22 17.83 0.85 13.03
CA GLU A 22 16.74 1.65 12.48
C GLU A 22 15.46 1.48 13.28
N ILE A 23 14.73 2.59 13.44
CA ILE A 23 13.42 2.61 14.07
C ILE A 23 12.41 1.95 13.13
N GLU A 24 11.37 1.31 13.70
CA GLU A 24 10.24 0.80 12.94
C GLU A 24 9.69 1.87 12.00
N LYS A 25 9.45 1.51 10.74
CA LYS A 25 8.91 2.44 9.76
C LYS A 25 7.39 2.39 9.74
N THR A 26 6.78 3.57 9.76
CA THR A 26 5.37 3.75 9.47
C THR A 26 5.24 4.48 8.14
N CYS A 27 4.55 3.89 7.18
CA CYS A 27 4.36 4.50 5.88
C CYS A 27 2.91 4.35 5.39
N PRO A 28 2.45 5.27 4.53
CA PRO A 28 1.12 5.14 3.97
C PRO A 28 1.08 4.02 2.94
N CYS A 29 -0.01 3.24 2.97
CA CYS A 29 -0.22 2.15 2.02
C CYS A 29 -1.65 2.16 1.52
N VAL A 30 -1.82 1.80 0.24
CA VAL A 30 -3.15 1.64 -0.35
C VAL A 30 -3.65 0.22 -0.07
N ILE A 31 -4.87 0.11 0.45
CA ILE A 31 -5.52 -1.19 0.63
C ILE A 31 -5.95 -1.70 -0.75
N LEU A 32 -5.40 -2.81 -1.17
CA LEU A 32 -5.68 -3.42 -2.47
C LEU A 32 -6.66 -4.58 -2.38
N SER A 33 -6.69 -5.31 -1.26
CA SER A 33 -7.58 -6.45 -1.10
C SER A 33 -9.04 -6.02 -1.04
N LEU A 34 -9.92 -6.90 -1.53
CA LEU A 34 -11.35 -6.65 -1.58
C LEU A 34 -11.93 -6.39 -0.20
N THR A 35 -12.85 -5.44 -0.12
CA THR A 35 -13.50 -5.05 1.14
C THR A 35 -14.12 -6.27 1.85
N GLY A 36 -14.76 -7.18 1.11
CA GLY A 36 -15.34 -8.39 1.69
C GLY A 36 -14.29 -9.35 2.26
N VAL A 37 -13.13 -9.46 1.61
CA VAL A 37 -12.01 -10.25 2.12
C VAL A 37 -11.45 -9.63 3.39
N ASN A 38 -11.29 -8.30 3.39
CA ASN A 38 -10.81 -7.57 4.56
C ASN A 38 -11.71 -7.76 5.78
N ALA A 39 -13.00 -7.95 5.56
CA ALA A 39 -13.96 -8.12 6.65
C ALA A 39 -13.79 -9.45 7.40
N VAL A 40 -13.30 -10.50 6.71
CA VAL A 40 -13.25 -11.87 7.26
C VAL A 40 -11.84 -12.36 7.59
N ARG A 41 -10.80 -11.67 7.13
CA ARG A 41 -9.41 -12.09 7.38
C ARG A 41 -8.77 -11.20 8.44
N ARG A 42 -7.74 -11.71 9.11
CA ARG A 42 -6.92 -10.94 10.06
C ARG A 42 -5.87 -10.10 9.36
N THR A 43 -5.66 -10.34 8.07
CA THR A 43 -4.68 -9.63 7.26
C THR A 43 -5.38 -8.81 6.20
N VAL A 44 -4.65 -7.86 5.65
CA VAL A 44 -5.08 -7.02 4.54
C VAL A 44 -3.91 -6.89 3.59
N VAL A 45 -4.19 -6.90 2.28
CA VAL A 45 -3.13 -6.74 1.26
C VAL A 45 -3.00 -5.27 0.93
N VAL A 46 -1.79 -4.77 1.00
CA VAL A 46 -1.49 -3.35 0.80
C VAL A 46 -0.37 -3.14 -0.21
N VAL A 47 -0.35 -1.95 -0.81
CA VAL A 47 0.72 -1.47 -1.68
C VAL A 47 1.31 -0.22 -1.05
N PRO A 48 2.62 -0.22 -0.73
CA PRO A 48 3.24 0.95 -0.10
C PRO A 48 3.29 2.16 -1.03
N LEU A 49 3.11 3.33 -0.44
CA LEU A 49 3.35 4.61 -1.10
C LEU A 49 4.66 5.20 -0.57
N THR A 50 5.41 5.83 -1.44
CA THR A 50 6.66 6.50 -1.07
C THR A 50 6.77 7.83 -1.80
N SER A 51 7.57 8.75 -1.29
CA SER A 51 7.93 9.98 -1.99
C SER A 51 9.27 9.86 -2.69
N SER A 52 9.95 8.74 -2.56
CA SER A 52 11.24 8.42 -3.17
C SER A 52 11.35 6.91 -3.30
N PRO A 53 11.84 6.34 -4.40
CA PRO A 53 12.41 6.99 -5.57
C PRO A 53 11.36 7.59 -6.52
N GLU A 54 11.83 8.16 -7.64
CA GLU A 54 10.97 8.64 -8.71
C GLU A 54 10.15 7.50 -9.33
N PRO A 55 9.03 7.84 -9.99
CA PRO A 55 8.25 6.84 -10.69
C PRO A 55 9.08 6.04 -11.68
N ALA A 56 8.83 4.75 -11.75
CA ALA A 56 9.49 3.84 -12.69
C ALA A 56 8.41 2.91 -13.29
N PRO A 57 7.54 3.43 -14.17
CA PRO A 57 6.49 2.61 -14.78
C PRO A 57 7.09 1.44 -15.54
N PRO A 58 6.40 0.30 -15.57
CA PRO A 58 5.07 0.02 -15.01
C PRO A 58 5.07 -0.50 -13.55
N ILE A 59 6.21 -0.52 -12.88
CA ILE A 59 6.37 -1.15 -11.55
C ILE A 59 6.09 -0.15 -10.42
N ALA A 60 6.66 1.05 -10.52
CA ALA A 60 6.44 2.11 -9.55
C ALA A 60 5.76 3.28 -10.25
N ILE A 61 4.56 3.62 -9.84
CA ILE A 61 3.71 4.56 -10.57
C ILE A 61 3.29 5.75 -9.72
N ALA A 62 3.23 6.92 -10.36
CA ALA A 62 2.78 8.14 -9.69
C ALA A 62 1.30 8.05 -9.36
N ILE A 63 0.93 8.43 -8.12
CA ILE A 63 -0.44 8.39 -7.62
C ILE A 63 -0.83 9.81 -7.20
N ALA A 64 -1.29 10.59 -8.17
CA ALA A 64 -1.60 12.01 -7.98
C ALA A 64 -2.64 12.25 -6.88
N SER A 65 -3.63 11.36 -6.74
CA SER A 65 -4.66 11.50 -5.71
C SER A 65 -4.15 11.31 -4.29
N ALA A 66 -2.94 10.76 -4.12
CA ALA A 66 -2.32 10.60 -2.81
C ALA A 66 -1.31 11.72 -2.48
N GLY A 67 -1.02 12.59 -3.44
CA GLY A 67 -0.11 13.72 -3.25
C GLY A 67 0.82 13.93 -4.44
N PRO A 68 1.45 15.11 -4.55
CA PRO A 68 2.26 15.46 -5.72
C PRO A 68 3.48 14.56 -5.92
N ASP A 69 4.02 14.01 -4.84
CA ASP A 69 5.22 13.17 -4.89
C ASP A 69 4.94 11.71 -4.57
N ALA A 70 3.67 11.31 -4.43
CA ALA A 70 3.33 9.94 -4.05
C ALA A 70 3.57 8.97 -5.19
N VAL A 71 4.27 7.89 -4.90
CA VAL A 71 4.56 6.80 -5.83
C VAL A 71 4.15 5.48 -5.19
N ALA A 72 3.34 4.70 -5.90
CA ALA A 72 2.96 3.35 -5.45
C ALA A 72 4.03 2.36 -5.91
N VAL A 73 4.60 1.64 -4.98
CA VAL A 73 5.64 0.64 -5.24
C VAL A 73 4.95 -0.73 -5.38
N CYS A 74 4.46 -1.02 -6.57
CA CYS A 74 3.55 -2.13 -6.80
C CYS A 74 4.22 -3.51 -6.70
N ASP A 75 5.53 -3.59 -6.87
CA ASP A 75 6.28 -4.83 -6.68
C ASP A 75 6.52 -5.16 -5.19
N GLN A 76 6.19 -4.23 -4.29
CA GLN A 76 6.25 -4.46 -2.86
C GLN A 76 4.87 -4.76 -2.25
N VAL A 77 3.91 -5.14 -3.06
CA VAL A 77 2.60 -5.58 -2.59
C VAL A 77 2.77 -6.70 -1.55
N THR A 78 2.09 -6.56 -0.40
CA THR A 78 2.29 -7.49 0.71
C THR A 78 1.05 -7.56 1.59
N ALA A 79 0.93 -8.67 2.31
CA ALA A 79 -0.09 -8.82 3.34
C ALA A 79 0.45 -8.37 4.69
N VAL A 80 -0.35 -7.63 5.44
CA VAL A 80 0.00 -7.20 6.79
C VAL A 80 -1.14 -7.54 7.75
N ASP A 81 -0.80 -7.78 9.01
CA ASP A 81 -1.79 -7.97 10.06
C ASP A 81 -2.54 -6.65 10.29
N LYS A 82 -3.85 -6.73 10.49
CA LYS A 82 -4.67 -5.54 10.74
C LYS A 82 -4.18 -4.70 11.92
N ARG A 83 -3.51 -5.32 12.90
CA ARG A 83 -2.93 -4.60 14.04
C ARG A 83 -1.82 -3.63 13.63
N ARG A 84 -1.27 -3.79 12.43
CA ARG A 84 -0.24 -2.88 11.90
C ARG A 84 -0.81 -1.60 11.34
N LEU A 85 -2.13 -1.53 11.14
CA LEU A 85 -2.81 -0.34 10.63
C LEU A 85 -2.93 0.70 11.75
N LYS A 86 -2.46 1.91 11.50
CA LYS A 86 -2.38 2.97 12.51
C LYS A 86 -3.35 4.13 12.26
N GLY A 87 -4.20 4.02 11.26
CA GLY A 87 -5.23 5.01 10.99
C GLY A 87 -5.35 5.34 9.51
N LYS A 88 -6.52 5.80 9.12
CA LYS A 88 -6.81 6.18 7.74
C LYS A 88 -6.14 7.51 7.42
N ALA A 89 -5.41 7.55 6.30
CA ALA A 89 -4.72 8.75 5.82
C ALA A 89 -5.43 9.39 4.63
N GLY A 90 -6.31 8.66 3.95
CA GLY A 90 -7.01 9.17 2.78
C GLY A 90 -7.58 8.06 1.92
N ARG A 91 -7.79 8.37 0.64
CA ARG A 91 -8.33 7.43 -0.34
C ARG A 91 -7.80 7.80 -1.73
N VAL A 92 -7.40 6.82 -2.50
CA VAL A 92 -7.01 7.07 -3.89
C VAL A 92 -8.24 7.20 -4.79
N SER A 93 -8.07 7.90 -5.91
CA SER A 93 -9.11 7.99 -6.94
C SER A 93 -9.34 6.63 -7.59
N THR A 94 -10.50 6.46 -8.21
CA THR A 94 -10.80 5.24 -8.97
C THR A 94 -9.78 5.02 -10.08
N LYS A 95 -9.39 6.09 -10.77
CA LYS A 95 -8.38 6.02 -11.83
C LYS A 95 -7.04 5.52 -11.30
N ASP A 96 -6.58 6.06 -10.17
CA ASP A 96 -5.31 5.66 -9.57
C ASP A 96 -5.37 4.23 -9.04
N LEU A 97 -6.50 3.83 -8.46
CA LEU A 97 -6.68 2.45 -8.01
C LEU A 97 -6.59 1.46 -9.19
N GLN A 98 -7.21 1.79 -10.32
CA GLN A 98 -7.12 0.97 -11.52
C GLN A 98 -5.69 0.87 -12.03
N ALA A 99 -4.93 1.96 -11.98
CA ALA A 99 -3.53 1.95 -12.38
C ALA A 99 -2.68 1.05 -11.48
N ILE A 100 -2.92 1.08 -10.16
CA ILE A 100 -2.26 0.20 -9.20
C ILE A 100 -2.61 -1.27 -9.50
N GLU A 101 -3.89 -1.56 -9.76
CA GLU A 101 -4.34 -2.91 -10.10
C GLU A 101 -3.61 -3.47 -11.32
N GLN A 102 -3.52 -2.68 -12.38
CA GLN A 102 -2.83 -3.09 -13.60
C GLN A 102 -1.35 -3.33 -13.36
N SER A 103 -0.71 -2.46 -12.60
CA SER A 103 0.70 -2.61 -12.26
C SER A 103 0.95 -3.88 -11.46
N VAL A 104 0.13 -4.15 -10.45
CA VAL A 104 0.25 -5.36 -9.63
C VAL A 104 0.00 -6.62 -10.47
N ARG A 105 -0.99 -6.60 -11.36
CA ARG A 105 -1.22 -7.71 -12.30
C ARG A 105 0.01 -8.00 -13.14
N LEU A 106 0.62 -6.95 -13.68
CA LEU A 106 1.81 -7.08 -14.50
C LEU A 106 2.97 -7.66 -13.71
N VAL A 107 3.22 -7.13 -12.53
CA VAL A 107 4.31 -7.59 -11.64
C VAL A 107 4.14 -9.06 -11.27
N LEU A 108 2.90 -9.50 -11.03
CA LEU A 108 2.61 -10.88 -10.62
C LEU A 108 2.37 -11.82 -11.81
N GLY A 109 2.32 -11.30 -13.03
CA GLY A 109 2.09 -12.11 -14.22
C GLY A 109 0.66 -12.61 -14.36
N LEU A 110 -0.30 -11.87 -13.86
CA LEU A 110 -1.73 -12.24 -13.87
C LEU A 110 -2.48 -11.66 -15.07
#